data_970fbd94f527b6c6f3e1eac666623cc7
#
_entry.id   970fbd94f527b6c6f3e1eac666623cc7
#
_cell.length_a   1.000
_cell.length_b   1.000
_cell.length_c   1.000
_cell.angle_alpha   90.00
_cell.angle_beta   90.00
_cell.angle_gamma   90.00
#
_symmetry.space_group_name_H-M   'P 1'
#
loop_
_entity.id
_entity.type
_entity.pdbx_description
1 polymer ?
#
loop_
_entity_poly.entity_id
_entity_poly.type
_entity_poly.pdbx_seq_one_letter_code
_entity_poly.pdbx_strand_id
1 'polypeptide(L)'
;MSNYQLGPCKIEYPAGTDLGKTHGGVTVTVEEQFAPLHTDQDGENPVDEYITGTLVTVEGNLAEITLENMAKLFKTTVITAETKKKVEIKPNVGTSLLAESDVLIIKPYDGGTVSANANDWITLHHAGMRASTSLSYTTSDQRAIAFTATGFPDTATGLIATFGDTSAA
;
A
#
# COMPACT_ATOMS: atom_id res chain seq x y z
N MET A 1 -16.65 2.13 -16.47
CA MET A 1 -16.59 1.91 -15.00
C MET A 1 -17.98 1.55 -14.53
N SER A 2 -18.15 0.42 -13.88
CA SER A 2 -19.43 0.08 -13.24
C SER A 2 -19.60 1.00 -12.00
N ASN A 3 -20.80 1.54 -11.79
CA ASN A 3 -21.06 2.43 -10.65
C ASN A 3 -21.00 1.73 -9.29
N TYR A 4 -21.01 0.39 -9.28
CA TYR A 4 -20.94 -0.45 -8.08
C TYR A 4 -19.95 -1.58 -8.32
N GLN A 5 -18.85 -1.59 -7.58
CA GLN A 5 -17.86 -2.65 -7.64
C GLN A 5 -17.79 -3.35 -6.28
N LEU A 6 -18.04 -4.66 -6.31
CA LEU A 6 -17.83 -5.56 -5.18
C LEU A 6 -16.81 -6.61 -5.60
N GLY A 7 -15.79 -6.81 -4.79
CA GLY A 7 -14.87 -7.91 -5.07
C GLY A 7 -13.48 -7.73 -4.46
N PRO A 8 -12.69 -8.78 -4.54
CA PRO A 8 -11.30 -8.74 -4.15
C PRO A 8 -10.48 -7.91 -5.13
N CYS A 9 -9.24 -7.64 -4.78
CA CYS A 9 -8.26 -7.02 -5.66
C CYS A 9 -7.00 -7.86 -5.74
N LYS A 10 -6.25 -7.67 -6.82
CA LYS A 10 -4.87 -8.11 -6.97
C LYS A 10 -3.94 -6.97 -6.60
N ILE A 11 -2.90 -7.26 -5.82
CA ILE A 11 -1.88 -6.28 -5.45
C ILE A 11 -0.57 -6.67 -6.11
N GLU A 12 0.03 -5.74 -6.82
CA GLU A 12 1.36 -5.88 -7.39
C GLU A 12 2.34 -4.95 -6.68
N TYR A 13 3.43 -5.51 -6.16
CA TYR A 13 4.52 -4.77 -5.52
C TYR A 13 5.84 -5.58 -5.54
N PRO A 14 6.90 -5.05 -6.14
CA PRO A 14 6.93 -3.93 -7.10
C PRO A 14 5.99 -4.14 -8.30
N ALA A 15 5.72 -3.11 -9.08
CA ALA A 15 4.87 -3.22 -10.26
C ALA A 15 5.21 -4.46 -11.12
N GLY A 16 4.19 -5.21 -11.50
CA GLY A 16 4.33 -6.47 -12.23
C GLY A 16 4.61 -7.71 -11.37
N THR A 17 4.81 -7.55 -10.06
CA THR A 17 5.02 -8.68 -9.13
C THR A 17 3.82 -8.86 -8.22
N ASP A 18 3.10 -9.95 -8.41
CA ASP A 18 1.94 -10.30 -7.58
C ASP A 18 2.36 -10.63 -6.14
N LEU A 19 1.66 -10.08 -5.17
CA LEU A 19 1.81 -10.42 -3.75
C LEU A 19 0.95 -11.62 -3.33
N GLY A 20 0.14 -12.16 -4.24
CA GLY A 20 -0.75 -13.29 -3.99
C GLY A 20 -2.10 -12.87 -3.39
N LYS A 21 -2.78 -13.85 -2.79
CA LYS A 21 -4.15 -13.68 -2.29
C LYS A 21 -4.20 -12.87 -1.01
N THR A 22 -5.22 -12.04 -0.90
CA THR A 22 -5.52 -11.23 0.29
C THR A 22 -6.60 -11.90 1.14
N HIS A 23 -6.64 -11.55 2.43
CA HIS A 23 -7.66 -11.98 3.38
C HIS A 23 -8.21 -10.78 4.15
N GLY A 24 -9.54 -10.70 4.29
CA GLY A 24 -10.19 -9.60 5.02
C GLY A 24 -10.29 -8.29 4.26
N GLY A 25 -9.90 -8.27 2.97
CA GLY A 25 -9.97 -7.07 2.13
C GLY A 25 -8.70 -6.22 2.15
N VAL A 26 -8.71 -5.22 1.29
CA VAL A 26 -7.67 -4.19 1.16
C VAL A 26 -8.35 -2.84 1.21
N THR A 27 -7.84 -1.95 2.04
CA THR A 27 -8.38 -0.61 2.23
C THR A 27 -7.36 0.41 1.73
N VAL A 28 -7.82 1.33 0.90
CA VAL A 28 -7.05 2.50 0.46
C VAL A 28 -7.66 3.72 1.12
N THR A 29 -6.87 4.45 1.86
CA THR A 29 -7.28 5.65 2.58
C THR A 29 -6.52 6.85 2.03
N VAL A 30 -7.23 7.90 1.69
CA VAL A 30 -6.67 9.20 1.31
C VAL A 30 -7.18 10.21 2.31
N GLU A 31 -6.27 10.86 3.04
CA GLU A 31 -6.58 11.85 4.06
C GLU A 31 -5.88 13.16 3.75
N GLU A 32 -6.63 14.24 3.71
CA GLU A 32 -6.09 15.59 3.67
C GLU A 32 -5.94 16.12 5.09
N GLN A 33 -4.81 16.76 5.36
CA GLN A 33 -4.52 17.40 6.64
C GLN A 33 -4.71 18.90 6.50
N PHE A 34 -5.34 19.51 7.50
CA PHE A 34 -5.69 20.92 7.50
C PHE A 34 -5.08 21.64 8.71
N ALA A 35 -4.75 22.91 8.52
CA ALA A 35 -4.40 23.83 9.59
C ALA A 35 -5.40 25.00 9.58
N PRO A 36 -6.16 25.21 10.66
CA PRO A 36 -7.08 26.33 10.75
C PRO A 36 -6.31 27.65 10.98
N LEU A 37 -6.80 28.72 10.35
CA LEU A 37 -6.34 30.08 10.56
C LEU A 37 -7.33 30.79 11.50
N HIS A 38 -6.81 31.38 12.57
CA HIS A 38 -7.57 32.16 13.53
C HIS A 38 -7.12 33.62 13.52
N THR A 39 -8.03 34.54 13.85
CA THR A 39 -7.71 35.95 14.13
C THR A 39 -8.18 36.31 15.53
N ASP A 40 -7.51 37.25 16.18
CA ASP A 40 -7.87 37.71 17.53
C ASP A 40 -9.28 38.28 17.60
N GLN A 41 -9.79 38.81 16.47
CA GLN A 41 -11.09 39.42 16.37
C GLN A 41 -12.25 38.37 16.27
N ASP A 42 -11.95 37.20 15.72
CA ASP A 42 -12.95 36.12 15.52
C ASP A 42 -12.89 35.06 16.63
N GLY A 43 -11.95 35.18 17.57
CA GLY A 43 -11.82 34.31 18.72
C GLY A 43 -11.41 32.88 18.33
N GLU A 44 -12.13 31.88 18.84
CA GLU A 44 -11.87 30.46 18.55
C GLU A 44 -12.44 29.98 17.21
N ASN A 45 -13.19 30.79 16.50
CA ASN A 45 -13.74 30.41 15.21
C ASN A 45 -12.67 30.51 14.12
N PRO A 46 -12.44 29.46 13.34
CA PRO A 46 -11.52 29.54 12.21
C PRO A 46 -12.10 30.44 11.12
N VAL A 47 -11.31 31.34 10.60
CA VAL A 47 -11.68 32.22 9.47
C VAL A 47 -11.33 31.59 8.11
N ASP A 48 -10.39 30.63 8.11
CA ASP A 48 -9.99 29.86 6.92
C ASP A 48 -9.27 28.58 7.35
N GLU A 49 -9.12 27.62 6.43
CA GLU A 49 -8.36 26.38 6.64
C GLU A 49 -7.43 26.15 5.44
N TYR A 50 -6.18 25.86 5.75
CA TYR A 50 -5.18 25.54 4.73
C TYR A 50 -4.89 24.05 4.71
N ILE A 51 -4.83 23.44 3.51
CA ILE A 51 -4.37 22.07 3.33
C ILE A 51 -2.86 22.04 3.60
N THR A 52 -2.44 21.26 4.58
CA THR A 52 -1.03 21.13 4.99
C THR A 52 -0.35 19.89 4.46
N GLY A 53 -1.14 18.92 4.00
CA GLY A 53 -0.61 17.68 3.44
C GLY A 53 -1.70 16.72 2.99
N THR A 54 -1.29 15.71 2.22
CA THR A 54 -2.15 14.59 1.83
C THR A 54 -1.43 13.30 2.17
N LEU A 55 -2.08 12.43 2.91
CA LEU A 55 -1.59 11.11 3.27
C LEU A 55 -2.37 10.05 2.50
N VAL A 56 -1.66 9.16 1.81
CA VAL A 56 -2.25 8.01 1.15
C VAL A 56 -1.71 6.74 1.79
N THR A 57 -2.60 5.90 2.30
CA THR A 57 -2.23 4.62 2.90
C THR A 57 -3.03 3.47 2.28
N VAL A 58 -2.38 2.33 2.17
CA VAL A 58 -2.99 1.07 1.75
C VAL A 58 -2.75 0.04 2.83
N GLU A 59 -3.80 -0.54 3.33
CA GLU A 59 -3.73 -1.56 4.38
C GLU A 59 -4.39 -2.85 3.91
N GLY A 60 -3.82 -3.98 4.31
CA GLY A 60 -4.37 -5.28 3.99
C GLY A 60 -3.62 -6.42 4.65
N ASN A 61 -4.16 -7.62 4.45
CA ASN A 61 -3.55 -8.85 4.93
C ASN A 61 -3.32 -9.79 3.76
N LEU A 62 -2.12 -10.34 3.65
CA LEU A 62 -1.80 -11.38 2.69
C LEU A 62 -2.10 -12.75 3.29
N ALA A 63 -2.89 -13.53 2.57
CA ALA A 63 -3.22 -14.91 2.94
C ALA A 63 -2.09 -15.89 2.58
N GLU A 64 -1.26 -15.53 1.60
CA GLU A 64 -0.15 -16.36 1.14
C GLU A 64 1.14 -16.00 1.86
N ILE A 65 1.52 -16.85 2.84
CA ILE A 65 2.75 -16.69 3.62
C ILE A 65 3.88 -17.42 2.92
N THR A 66 4.49 -16.78 1.93
CA THR A 66 5.67 -17.27 1.24
C THR A 66 6.92 -16.53 1.71
N LEU A 67 8.08 -17.16 1.60
CA LEU A 67 9.35 -16.50 1.93
C LEU A 67 9.60 -15.30 1.01
N GLU A 68 9.17 -15.40 -0.25
CA GLU A 68 9.25 -14.34 -1.24
C GLU A 68 8.41 -13.13 -0.84
N ASN A 69 7.17 -13.32 -0.36
CA ASN A 69 6.32 -12.24 0.13
C ASN A 69 6.88 -11.61 1.41
N MET A 70 7.36 -12.45 2.34
CA MET A 70 8.03 -11.96 3.54
C MET A 70 9.26 -11.10 3.20
N ALA A 71 10.07 -11.55 2.25
CA ALA A 71 11.26 -10.81 1.82
C ALA A 71 10.91 -9.43 1.25
N LYS A 72 9.85 -9.33 0.43
CA LYS A 72 9.37 -8.07 -0.13
C LYS A 72 8.84 -7.12 0.95
N LEU A 73 8.00 -7.63 1.86
CA LEU A 73 7.40 -6.83 2.91
C LEU A 73 8.44 -6.30 3.92
N PHE A 74 9.42 -7.13 4.30
CA PHE A 74 10.50 -6.75 5.22
C PHE A 74 11.72 -6.17 4.51
N LYS A 75 11.65 -5.94 3.18
CA LYS A 75 12.72 -5.35 2.37
C LYS A 75 14.05 -6.06 2.55
N THR A 76 14.01 -7.36 2.42
CA THR A 76 15.14 -8.25 2.50
C THR A 76 15.13 -9.20 1.30
N THR A 77 16.08 -10.09 1.23
CA THR A 77 16.21 -11.06 0.14
C THR A 77 16.02 -12.48 0.65
N VAL A 78 15.49 -13.36 -0.21
CA VAL A 78 15.48 -14.79 0.07
C VAL A 78 16.89 -15.33 -0.19
N ILE A 79 17.51 -15.88 0.85
CA ILE A 79 18.80 -16.54 0.76
C ILE A 79 18.55 -18.01 0.40
N THR A 80 19.08 -18.44 -0.73
CA THR A 80 18.95 -19.82 -1.20
C THR A 80 20.31 -20.50 -1.20
N ALA A 81 20.41 -21.65 -0.54
CA ALA A 81 21.56 -22.52 -0.57
C ALA A 81 21.09 -23.93 -0.92
N GLU A 82 21.38 -24.38 -2.14
CA GLU A 82 20.86 -25.64 -2.72
C GLU A 82 19.31 -25.66 -2.69
N THR A 83 18.72 -26.54 -1.89
CA THR A 83 17.26 -26.67 -1.72
C THR A 83 16.71 -25.89 -0.50
N LYS A 84 17.61 -25.29 0.30
CA LYS A 84 17.24 -24.61 1.55
C LYS A 84 17.05 -23.13 1.29
N LYS A 85 15.94 -22.57 1.77
CA LYS A 85 15.60 -21.17 1.67
C LYS A 85 15.37 -20.56 3.03
N LYS A 86 15.81 -19.31 3.24
CA LYS A 86 15.53 -18.53 4.45
C LYS A 86 15.38 -17.06 4.14
N VAL A 87 14.70 -16.36 5.01
CA VAL A 87 14.65 -14.90 5.07
C VAL A 87 15.23 -14.46 6.39
N GLU A 88 16.18 -13.52 6.36
CA GLU A 88 16.79 -12.95 7.57
C GLU A 88 16.23 -11.55 7.78
N ILE A 89 15.65 -11.31 8.94
CA ILE A 89 15.18 -10.00 9.35
C ILE A 89 16.26 -9.35 10.19
N LYS A 90 16.75 -8.20 9.73
CA LYS A 90 17.78 -7.42 10.42
C LYS A 90 17.22 -6.06 10.83
N PRO A 91 17.70 -5.45 11.91
CA PRO A 91 17.33 -4.09 12.24
C PRO A 91 17.89 -3.14 11.19
N ASN A 92 16.99 -2.45 10.47
CA ASN A 92 17.35 -1.47 9.43
C ASN A 92 17.18 -0.04 9.97
N VAL A 93 17.82 0.24 11.09
CA VAL A 93 17.73 1.56 11.74
C VAL A 93 18.35 2.64 10.85
N GLY A 94 17.59 3.71 10.58
CA GLY A 94 18.05 4.83 9.75
C GLY A 94 17.80 4.66 8.26
N THR A 95 17.26 3.54 7.81
CA THR A 95 16.90 3.35 6.39
C THR A 95 15.68 4.19 6.03
N SER A 96 15.77 4.93 4.93
CA SER A 96 14.67 5.73 4.41
C SER A 96 13.63 4.85 3.73
N LEU A 97 12.37 4.94 4.17
CA LEU A 97 11.26 4.24 3.51
C LEU A 97 11.01 4.74 2.09
N LEU A 98 11.28 6.01 1.81
CA LEU A 98 11.18 6.57 0.47
C LEU A 98 12.26 5.98 -0.46
N ALA A 99 13.50 5.87 0.02
CA ALA A 99 14.59 5.28 -0.78
C ALA A 99 14.34 3.81 -1.12
N GLU A 100 13.63 3.11 -0.25
CA GLU A 100 13.26 1.70 -0.40
C GLU A 100 11.83 1.53 -0.97
N SER A 101 11.18 2.62 -1.39
CA SER A 101 9.83 2.56 -1.94
C SER A 101 9.84 2.05 -3.38
N ASP A 102 8.72 1.47 -3.77
CA ASP A 102 8.48 0.96 -5.11
C ASP A 102 7.05 1.27 -5.54
N VAL A 103 6.73 1.04 -6.81
CA VAL A 103 5.38 1.25 -7.32
C VAL A 103 4.46 0.14 -6.84
N LEU A 104 3.33 0.52 -6.22
CA LEU A 104 2.27 -0.40 -5.81
C LEU A 104 1.05 -0.19 -6.69
N ILE A 105 0.54 -1.26 -7.28
CA ILE A 105 -0.66 -1.23 -8.13
C ILE A 105 -1.73 -2.14 -7.54
N ILE A 106 -2.94 -1.60 -7.40
CA ILE A 106 -4.13 -2.33 -6.98
C ILE A 106 -5.06 -2.45 -8.18
N LYS A 107 -5.37 -3.69 -8.56
CA LYS A 107 -6.23 -4.03 -9.69
C LYS A 107 -7.47 -4.74 -9.17
N PRO A 108 -8.67 -4.18 -9.30
CA PRO A 108 -9.89 -4.84 -8.85
C PRO A 108 -10.21 -6.06 -9.70
N TYR A 109 -10.98 -6.99 -9.15
CA TYR A 109 -11.58 -8.08 -9.91
C TYR A 109 -12.91 -7.62 -10.50
N ASP A 110 -13.12 -7.94 -11.77
CA ASP A 110 -14.39 -7.77 -12.47
C ASP A 110 -14.83 -9.10 -13.06
N GLY A 111 -16.05 -9.55 -12.74
CA GLY A 111 -16.58 -10.83 -13.22
C GLY A 111 -15.74 -12.06 -12.87
N GLY A 112 -14.97 -12.02 -11.77
CA GLY A 112 -14.12 -13.14 -11.30
C GLY A 112 -12.71 -13.15 -11.90
N THR A 113 -12.36 -12.18 -12.74
CA THR A 113 -11.02 -11.98 -13.30
C THR A 113 -10.44 -10.62 -12.91
N VAL A 114 -9.13 -10.49 -12.90
CA VAL A 114 -8.48 -9.19 -12.67
C VAL A 114 -8.84 -8.23 -13.80
N SER A 115 -9.32 -7.03 -13.48
CA SER A 115 -9.65 -6.03 -14.50
C SER A 115 -8.42 -5.69 -15.33
N ALA A 116 -8.54 -5.85 -16.65
CA ALA A 116 -7.54 -5.42 -17.61
C ALA A 116 -7.65 -3.92 -17.96
N ASN A 117 -8.72 -3.26 -17.49
CA ASN A 117 -8.96 -1.84 -17.74
C ASN A 117 -8.16 -1.00 -16.76
N ALA A 118 -7.15 -0.30 -17.24
CA ALA A 118 -6.30 0.56 -16.43
C ALA A 118 -7.05 1.72 -15.75
N ASN A 119 -8.22 2.11 -16.27
CA ASN A 119 -9.06 3.15 -15.64
C ASN A 119 -9.60 2.72 -14.26
N ASP A 120 -9.58 1.44 -13.93
CA ASP A 120 -10.08 0.90 -12.66
C ASP A 120 -8.94 0.69 -11.65
N TRP A 121 -7.68 0.92 -12.04
CA TRP A 121 -6.53 0.66 -11.19
C TRP A 121 -6.23 1.83 -10.24
N ILE A 122 -5.59 1.50 -9.13
CA ILE A 122 -5.04 2.49 -8.21
C ILE A 122 -3.53 2.25 -8.16
N THR A 123 -2.77 3.29 -8.46
CA THR A 123 -1.31 3.23 -8.49
C THR A 123 -0.73 4.20 -7.47
N LEU A 124 0.09 3.72 -6.53
CA LEU A 124 0.95 4.54 -5.69
C LEU A 124 2.33 4.58 -6.32
N HIS A 125 2.83 5.78 -6.61
CA HIS A 125 4.09 5.96 -7.32
C HIS A 125 5.31 5.61 -6.48
N HIS A 126 5.28 5.92 -5.20
CA HIS A 126 6.29 5.56 -4.21
C HIS A 126 5.61 5.02 -2.96
N ALA A 127 5.43 3.71 -2.90
CA ALA A 127 4.84 3.02 -1.76
C ALA A 127 5.92 2.47 -0.84
N GLY A 128 6.03 3.04 0.36
CA GLY A 128 6.90 2.53 1.40
C GLY A 128 6.18 1.48 2.23
N MET A 129 6.59 0.22 2.10
CA MET A 129 5.98 -0.89 2.82
C MET A 129 6.42 -0.94 4.28
N ARG A 130 5.45 -1.16 5.15
CA ARG A 130 5.63 -1.51 6.56
C ARG A 130 4.96 -2.85 6.80
N ALA A 131 5.69 -3.83 7.26
CA ALA A 131 5.13 -5.12 7.66
C ALA A 131 5.01 -5.20 9.17
N SER A 132 3.85 -5.63 9.64
CA SER A 132 3.64 -6.03 11.02
C SER A 132 3.12 -7.46 10.99
N THR A 133 3.96 -8.42 11.35
CA THR A 133 3.60 -9.82 11.25
C THR A 133 3.47 -10.42 12.62
N SER A 134 2.27 -10.89 12.94
CA SER A 134 1.98 -11.76 14.07
C SER A 134 1.43 -13.07 13.52
N LEU A 135 2.23 -14.12 13.53
CA LEU A 135 1.81 -15.43 13.05
C LEU A 135 1.25 -16.25 14.23
N SER A 136 -0.08 -16.36 14.27
CA SER A 136 -0.76 -17.24 15.22
C SER A 136 -0.86 -18.65 14.66
N TYR A 137 -0.53 -19.64 15.47
CA TYR A 137 -0.60 -21.07 15.12
C TYR A 137 -1.77 -21.70 15.88
N THR A 138 -2.98 -21.45 15.40
CA THR A 138 -4.22 -22.00 15.93
C THR A 138 -4.83 -22.97 14.92
N THR A 139 -5.78 -23.79 15.37
CA THR A 139 -6.52 -24.70 14.49
C THR A 139 -7.73 -24.05 13.83
N SER A 140 -8.14 -22.85 14.31
CA SER A 140 -9.36 -22.17 13.90
C SER A 140 -9.10 -20.97 12.97
N ASP A 141 -7.93 -20.34 13.06
CA ASP A 141 -7.67 -19.09 12.35
C ASP A 141 -6.65 -19.25 11.23
N GLN A 142 -6.94 -18.64 10.09
CA GLN A 142 -6.00 -18.56 8.99
C GLN A 142 -4.88 -17.60 9.33
N ARG A 143 -3.64 -18.03 9.10
CA ARG A 143 -2.49 -17.14 9.20
C ARG A 143 -2.50 -16.13 8.08
N ALA A 144 -2.19 -14.87 8.41
CA ALA A 144 -2.05 -13.80 7.45
C ALA A 144 -0.92 -12.85 7.86
N ILE A 145 -0.33 -12.18 6.88
CA ILE A 145 0.68 -11.15 7.10
C ILE A 145 0.03 -9.80 6.86
N ALA A 146 -0.10 -9.00 7.92
CA ALA A 146 -0.58 -7.63 7.80
C ALA A 146 0.51 -6.74 7.19
N PHE A 147 0.13 -5.86 6.29
CA PHE A 147 0.98 -4.83 5.73
C PHE A 147 0.27 -3.49 5.68
N THR A 148 1.05 -2.44 5.77
CA THR A 148 0.64 -1.06 5.50
C THR A 148 1.61 -0.45 4.52
N ALA A 149 1.13 0.07 3.41
CA ALA A 149 1.93 0.83 2.46
C ALA A 149 1.58 2.32 2.60
N THR A 150 2.59 3.16 2.79
CA THR A 150 2.43 4.62 2.82
C THR A 150 2.91 5.19 1.50
N GLY A 151 2.07 5.98 0.85
CA GLY A 151 2.42 6.70 -0.37
C GLY A 151 3.28 7.92 -0.07
N PHE A 152 4.38 8.07 -0.80
CA PHE A 152 5.23 9.25 -0.79
C PHE A 152 5.10 10.00 -2.11
N PRO A 153 5.25 11.34 -2.11
CA PRO A 153 5.23 12.11 -3.34
C PRO A 153 6.45 11.79 -4.21
N ASP A 154 6.21 11.59 -5.49
CA ASP A 154 7.27 11.53 -6.49
C ASP A 154 7.96 12.89 -6.60
N THR A 155 9.27 12.90 -6.54
CA THR A 155 10.07 14.14 -6.52
C THR A 155 10.03 14.91 -7.85
N ALA A 156 9.73 14.25 -8.96
CA ALA A 156 9.68 14.87 -10.29
C ALA A 156 8.28 15.41 -10.62
N THR A 157 7.22 14.68 -10.25
CA THR A 157 5.83 14.99 -10.60
C THR A 157 5.00 15.52 -9.45
N GLY A 158 5.42 15.26 -8.20
CA GLY A 158 4.67 15.57 -6.99
C GLY A 158 3.49 14.61 -6.73
N LEU A 159 3.29 13.62 -7.60
CA LEU A 159 2.18 12.66 -7.48
C LEU A 159 2.44 11.65 -6.38
N ILE A 160 1.44 11.42 -5.53
CA ILE A 160 1.46 10.36 -4.51
C ILE A 160 0.76 9.12 -5.05
N ALA A 161 -0.45 9.28 -5.55
CA ALA A 161 -1.26 8.21 -6.09
C ALA A 161 -2.04 8.66 -7.33
N THR A 162 -2.34 7.73 -8.21
CA THR A 162 -3.18 7.92 -9.38
C THR A 162 -4.34 6.93 -9.33
N PHE A 163 -5.56 7.42 -9.45
CA PHE A 163 -6.75 6.61 -9.59
C PHE A 163 -7.13 6.63 -11.08
N GLY A 164 -6.93 5.50 -11.74
CA GLY A 164 -7.16 5.37 -13.17
C GLY A 164 -5.90 5.09 -13.97
N ASP A 165 -6.00 5.26 -15.29
CA ASP A 165 -4.90 5.03 -16.21
C ASP A 165 -3.81 6.09 -16.07
N THR A 166 -2.61 5.68 -15.70
CA THR A 166 -1.44 6.56 -15.54
C THR A 166 -0.94 7.12 -16.87
N SER A 167 -1.40 6.62 -18.01
CA SER A 167 -1.04 7.10 -19.34
C SER A 167 -1.99 8.18 -19.88
N ALA A 168 -3.09 8.46 -19.18
CA ALA A 168 -3.99 9.55 -19.52
C ALA A 168 -3.30 10.89 -19.29
N ALA A 169 -3.17 11.69 -20.33
CA ALA A 169 -2.52 13.01 -20.32
C ALA A 169 -3.57 14.15 -20.41
#